data_35d21fbadccdd9647a9637aff5dc9089
#
_entry.id   35d21fbadccdd9647a9637aff5dc9089
#
_cell.length_a   1.000
_cell.length_b   1.000
_cell.length_c   1.000
_cell.angle_alpha   90.00
_cell.angle_beta   90.00
_cell.angle_gamma   90.00
#
_symmetry.space_group_name_H-M   'P 1'
#
loop_
_entity.id
_entity.type
_entity.pdbx_description
1 polymer ?
#
loop_
_entity_poly.entity_id
_entity_poly.type
_entity_poly.pdbx_seq_one_letter_code
_entity_poly.pdbx_strand_id
1 'polypeptide(L)'
;MKTTGIQISGPRQVTIVEETLPEPGQGQVEIKSICSGISHGTEMNVYRGVAPMWHMQQDRETRLFVPADAPQWQYPMSYGYACVGEVVRIGPNVTRLQPGDVVFAYASHRTGHI
;
A
#
# COMPACT_ATOMS: atom_id res chain seq x y z
N MET A 1 -11.08 12.48 -4.64
CA MET A 1 -11.76 11.87 -3.46
C MET A 1 -10.91 12.06 -2.21
N LYS A 2 -11.52 12.30 -1.08
CA LYS A 2 -10.81 12.22 0.22
C LYS A 2 -10.65 10.76 0.62
N THR A 3 -9.47 10.40 1.08
CA THR A 3 -9.16 9.06 1.59
C THR A 3 -8.57 9.15 2.99
N THR A 4 -8.95 8.21 3.82
CA THR A 4 -8.39 8.03 5.16
C THR A 4 -7.62 6.72 5.17
N GLY A 5 -6.43 6.72 5.72
CA GLY A 5 -5.59 5.55 5.80
C GLY A 5 -4.87 5.44 7.13
N ILE A 6 -4.24 4.30 7.35
CA ILE A 6 -3.32 4.11 8.46
C ILE A 6 -1.88 4.21 7.98
N GLN A 7 -1.06 4.81 8.82
CA GLN A 7 0.37 4.95 8.60
C GLN A 7 1.11 4.45 9.84
N ILE A 8 2.13 3.65 9.62
CA ILE A 8 3.04 3.24 10.68
C ILE A 8 4.04 4.36 10.86
N SER A 9 3.93 5.09 11.96
CA SER A 9 4.72 6.30 12.24
C SER A 9 6.03 6.04 12.96
N GLY A 10 6.19 4.85 13.50
CA GLY A 10 7.38 4.35 14.18
C GLY A 10 7.15 2.94 14.67
N PRO A 11 8.14 2.29 15.30
CA PRO A 11 7.95 0.96 15.88
C PRO A 11 6.77 0.93 16.84
N ARG A 12 5.79 0.05 16.58
CA ARG A 12 4.56 -0.13 17.38
C ARG A 12 3.70 1.13 17.49
N GLN A 13 3.80 2.04 16.51
CA GLN A 13 3.04 3.28 16.47
C GLN A 13 2.26 3.38 15.16
N VAL A 14 0.97 3.67 15.26
CA VAL A 14 0.07 3.84 14.12
C VAL A 14 -0.61 5.19 14.21
N THR A 15 -0.71 5.88 13.08
CA THR A 15 -1.37 7.17 12.94
C THR A 15 -2.41 7.08 11.83
N ILE A 16 -3.54 7.76 12.03
CA ILE A 16 -4.52 7.96 10.96
C ILE A 16 -4.11 9.17 10.13
N VAL A 17 -4.12 9.01 8.83
CA VAL A 17 -3.79 10.07 7.87
C VAL A 17 -4.95 10.30 6.91
N GLU A 18 -5.18 11.55 6.56
CA GLU A 18 -6.15 11.95 5.54
C GLU A 18 -5.45 12.60 4.37
N GLU A 19 -5.85 12.25 3.18
CA GLU A 19 -5.31 12.78 1.93
C GLU A 19 -6.44 13.04 0.94
N THR A 20 -6.18 13.91 -0.01
CA THR A 20 -7.05 14.10 -1.17
C THR A 20 -6.39 13.45 -2.38
N LEU A 21 -7.04 12.43 -2.93
CA LEU A 21 -6.59 11.80 -4.15
C LEU A 21 -6.88 12.69 -5.37
N PRO A 22 -5.98 12.74 -6.35
CA PRO A 22 -6.23 13.41 -7.61
C PRO A 22 -7.33 12.70 -8.41
N GLU A 23 -7.75 13.28 -9.52
CA GLU A 23 -8.55 12.57 -10.51
C GLU A 23 -7.72 11.45 -11.15
N PRO A 24 -8.33 10.29 -11.50
CA PRO A 24 -7.61 9.22 -12.15
C PRO A 24 -7.08 9.69 -13.52
N GLY A 25 -5.78 9.55 -13.70
CA GLY A 25 -5.11 9.87 -14.95
C GLY A 25 -5.26 8.77 -16.00
N GLN A 26 -4.51 8.90 -17.09
CA GLN A 26 -4.55 7.93 -18.18
C GLN A 26 -4.19 6.52 -17.70
N GLY A 27 -5.07 5.56 -17.98
CA GLY A 27 -4.89 4.16 -17.59
C GLY A 27 -5.09 3.87 -16.11
N GLN A 28 -5.51 4.85 -15.32
CA GLN A 28 -5.76 4.71 -13.88
C GLN A 28 -7.24 4.56 -13.57
N VAL A 29 -7.52 3.93 -12.45
CA VAL A 29 -8.88 3.84 -11.89
C VAL A 29 -8.88 4.32 -10.44
N GLU A 30 -9.98 4.93 -10.02
CA GLU A 30 -10.23 5.24 -8.62
C GLU A 30 -11.02 4.10 -7.99
N ILE A 31 -10.50 3.59 -6.87
CA ILE A 31 -11.08 2.48 -6.12
C ILE A 31 -11.51 2.99 -4.76
N LYS A 32 -12.75 2.67 -4.37
CA LYS A 32 -13.23 2.78 -2.98
C LYS A 32 -13.05 1.43 -2.30
N SER A 33 -12.25 1.40 -1.23
CA SER A 33 -11.97 0.17 -0.51
C SER A 33 -13.22 -0.40 0.17
N ILE A 34 -13.45 -1.67 0.03
CA ILE A 34 -14.47 -2.45 0.76
C ILE A 34 -13.84 -3.02 2.02
N CYS A 35 -12.68 -3.66 1.88
CA CYS A 35 -11.89 -4.19 3.00
C CYS A 35 -10.43 -4.34 2.60
N SER A 36 -9.57 -4.41 3.59
CA SER A 36 -8.16 -4.79 3.41
C SER A 36 -7.78 -5.86 4.41
N GLY A 37 -6.94 -6.80 3.97
CA GLY A 37 -6.43 -7.87 4.80
C GLY A 37 -5.11 -7.49 5.46
N ILE A 38 -4.95 -7.81 6.73
CA ILE A 38 -3.69 -7.61 7.47
C ILE A 38 -2.94 -8.93 7.53
N SER A 39 -1.69 -8.93 7.06
CA SER A 39 -0.79 -10.07 7.24
C SER A 39 -0.19 -10.05 8.63
N HIS A 40 -0.50 -11.08 9.43
CA HIS A 40 0.04 -11.21 10.79
C HIS A 40 1.56 -11.49 10.83
N GLY A 41 2.15 -11.92 9.73
CA GLY A 41 3.58 -12.11 9.57
C GLY A 41 4.29 -10.84 9.10
N THR A 42 4.20 -10.56 7.81
CA THR A 42 4.96 -9.49 7.15
C THR A 42 4.61 -8.10 7.70
N GLU A 43 3.34 -7.77 7.81
CA GLU A 43 2.91 -6.44 8.28
C GLU A 43 3.22 -6.23 9.77
N MET A 44 3.13 -7.28 10.58
CA MET A 44 3.52 -7.19 11.99
C MET A 44 5.02 -6.98 12.17
N ASN A 45 5.84 -7.53 11.29
CA ASN A 45 7.28 -7.24 11.31
C ASN A 45 7.57 -5.78 10.94
N VAL A 46 6.82 -5.21 10.00
CA VAL A 46 6.88 -3.77 9.70
C VAL A 46 6.45 -2.95 10.90
N TYR A 47 5.32 -3.29 11.51
CA TYR A 47 4.79 -2.61 12.69
C TYR A 47 5.77 -2.65 13.87
N ARG A 48 6.41 -3.79 14.12
CA ARG A 48 7.39 -3.95 15.20
C ARG A 48 8.75 -3.33 14.90
N GLY A 49 9.04 -2.98 13.65
CA GLY A 49 10.33 -2.45 13.23
C GLY A 49 11.42 -3.52 13.12
N VAL A 50 11.04 -4.78 12.90
CA VAL A 50 11.96 -5.92 12.79
C VAL A 50 11.97 -6.57 11.41
N ALA A 51 11.33 -5.93 10.42
CA ALA A 51 11.36 -6.43 9.06
C ALA A 51 12.80 -6.44 8.51
N PRO A 52 13.18 -7.46 7.71
CA PRO A 52 14.55 -7.56 7.18
C PRO A 52 15.02 -6.30 6.45
N MET A 53 14.13 -5.59 5.76
CA MET A 53 14.45 -4.38 4.98
C MET A 53 14.95 -3.20 5.85
N TRP A 54 14.87 -3.27 7.17
CA TRP A 54 15.52 -2.30 8.06
C TRP A 54 17.03 -2.48 8.12
N HIS A 55 17.53 -3.71 7.89
CA HIS A 55 18.94 -4.07 8.06
C HIS A 55 19.55 -4.72 6.85
N MET A 56 18.73 -5.18 5.91
CA MET A 56 19.14 -5.99 4.77
C MET A 56 18.58 -5.44 3.47
N GLN A 57 19.27 -5.74 2.40
CA GLN A 57 18.81 -5.54 1.03
C GLN A 57 18.87 -6.88 0.28
N GLN A 58 18.05 -7.01 -0.74
CA GLN A 58 18.12 -8.19 -1.60
C GLN A 58 19.22 -8.03 -2.65
N ASP A 59 20.16 -8.95 -2.68
CA ASP A 59 21.13 -9.07 -3.76
C ASP A 59 20.41 -9.49 -5.05
N ARG A 60 20.64 -8.76 -6.15
CA ARG A 60 19.92 -8.97 -7.41
C ARG A 60 20.35 -10.25 -8.14
N GLU A 61 21.58 -10.70 -7.94
CA GLU A 61 22.13 -11.90 -8.60
C GLU A 61 21.72 -13.16 -7.84
N THR A 62 21.99 -13.19 -6.54
CA THR A 62 21.74 -14.37 -5.70
C THR A 62 20.31 -14.44 -5.18
N ARG A 63 19.59 -13.32 -5.18
CA ARG A 63 18.27 -13.11 -4.55
C ARG A 63 18.23 -13.39 -3.05
N LEU A 64 19.38 -13.43 -2.42
CA LEU A 64 19.51 -13.55 -0.98
C LEU A 64 19.49 -12.17 -0.32
N PHE A 65 19.06 -12.13 0.94
CA PHE A 65 19.18 -10.94 1.76
C PHE A 65 20.60 -10.82 2.29
N VAL A 66 21.20 -9.67 2.07
CA VAL A 66 22.56 -9.33 2.52
C VAL A 66 22.48 -8.05 3.38
N PRO A 67 23.46 -7.81 4.29
CA PRO A 67 23.51 -6.59 5.06
C PRO A 67 23.47 -5.34 4.17
N ALA A 68 22.67 -4.34 4.55
CA ALA A 68 22.59 -3.05 3.87
C ALA A 68 23.34 -1.98 4.65
N ASP A 69 23.96 -1.03 3.93
CA ASP A 69 24.66 0.11 4.55
C ASP A 69 23.70 1.12 5.17
N ALA A 70 22.45 1.14 4.69
CA ALA A 70 21.39 2.00 5.18
C ALA A 70 20.05 1.27 5.17
N PRO A 71 19.09 1.64 6.04
CA PRO A 71 17.73 1.10 6.02
C PRO A 71 17.10 1.30 4.64
N GLN A 72 16.50 0.24 4.08
CA GLN A 72 15.78 0.29 2.82
C GLN A 72 14.37 0.87 3.01
N TRP A 73 13.84 0.79 4.22
CA TRP A 73 12.55 1.34 4.61
C TRP A 73 12.72 2.37 5.72
N GLN A 74 11.83 3.35 5.74
CA GLN A 74 11.82 4.41 6.74
C GLN A 74 10.39 4.69 7.21
N TYR A 75 10.25 5.05 8.47
CA TYR A 75 9.00 5.61 8.99
C TYR A 75 8.93 7.12 8.70
N PRO A 76 7.74 7.69 8.56
CA PRO A 76 6.45 7.03 8.53
C PRO A 76 6.20 6.31 7.20
N MET A 77 5.43 5.22 7.21
CA MET A 77 5.11 4.48 5.98
C MET A 77 3.68 3.97 5.99
N SER A 78 3.04 4.03 4.82
CA SER A 78 1.80 3.32 4.57
C SER A 78 2.14 1.95 3.99
N TYR A 79 1.64 0.91 4.60
CA TYR A 79 1.94 -0.45 4.21
C TYR A 79 0.65 -1.27 4.07
N GLY A 80 0.73 -2.38 3.38
CA GLY A 80 -0.35 -3.27 3.05
C GLY A 80 -0.29 -3.70 1.59
N TYR A 81 -0.90 -4.82 1.25
CA TYR A 81 -0.84 -5.36 -0.11
C TYR A 81 -2.07 -6.20 -0.49
N ALA A 82 -3.08 -6.21 0.34
CA ALA A 82 -4.31 -6.94 0.08
C ALA A 82 -5.52 -6.04 0.35
N CYS A 83 -6.08 -5.50 -0.72
CA CYS A 83 -7.26 -4.66 -0.67
C CYS A 83 -8.28 -5.16 -1.69
N VAL A 84 -9.53 -5.23 -1.29
CA VAL A 84 -10.66 -5.42 -2.19
C VAL A 84 -11.44 -4.11 -2.22
N GLY A 85 -11.75 -3.63 -3.40
CA GLY A 85 -12.47 -2.38 -3.58
C GLY A 85 -13.35 -2.37 -4.81
N GLU A 86 -14.21 -1.40 -4.88
CA GLU A 86 -15.09 -1.12 -6.02
C GLU A 86 -14.50 0.02 -6.86
N VAL A 87 -14.42 -0.17 -8.15
CA VAL A 87 -14.07 0.89 -9.10
C VAL A 87 -15.19 1.92 -9.10
N VAL A 88 -14.87 3.17 -8.75
CA VAL A 88 -15.85 4.26 -8.71
C VAL A 88 -15.69 5.25 -9.86
N ARG A 89 -14.46 5.40 -10.37
CA ARG A 89 -14.17 6.20 -11.57
C ARG A 89 -13.05 5.57 -12.38
N ILE A 90 -13.06 5.84 -13.67
CA ILE A 90 -12.01 5.42 -14.59
C ILE A 90 -11.42 6.63 -15.29
N GLY A 91 -10.12 6.62 -15.48
CA GLY A 91 -9.40 7.62 -16.27
C GLY A 91 -9.44 7.29 -17.78
N PRO A 92 -8.91 8.18 -18.60
CA PRO A 92 -8.83 7.96 -20.04
C PRO A 92 -8.11 6.65 -20.40
N ASN A 93 -8.55 6.01 -21.48
CA ASN A 93 -7.98 4.77 -22.04
C ASN A 93 -8.08 3.52 -21.13
N VAL A 94 -8.87 3.56 -20.08
CA VAL A 94 -9.23 2.35 -19.32
C VAL A 94 -10.36 1.63 -20.08
N THR A 95 -10.09 0.40 -20.53
CA THR A 95 -11.02 -0.40 -21.33
C THR A 95 -11.40 -1.74 -20.68
N ARG A 96 -10.64 -2.17 -19.67
CA ARG A 96 -10.82 -3.47 -19.01
C ARG A 96 -11.66 -3.43 -17.75
N LEU A 97 -11.89 -2.26 -17.21
CA LEU A 97 -12.62 -2.03 -15.98
C LEU A 97 -13.67 -0.94 -16.21
N GLN A 98 -14.74 -1.01 -15.44
CA GLN A 98 -15.81 -0.01 -15.43
C GLN A 98 -16.24 0.29 -13.99
N PRO A 99 -16.88 1.44 -13.74
CA PRO A 99 -17.48 1.74 -12.43
C PRO A 99 -18.45 0.63 -12.02
N GLY A 100 -18.35 0.20 -10.75
CA GLY A 100 -19.10 -0.92 -10.20
C GLY A 100 -18.34 -2.25 -10.17
N ASP A 101 -17.24 -2.38 -10.92
CA ASP A 101 -16.42 -3.60 -10.85
C ASP A 101 -15.75 -3.72 -9.49
N VAL A 102 -15.78 -4.94 -8.95
CA VAL A 102 -15.06 -5.28 -7.73
C VAL A 102 -13.71 -5.87 -8.09
N VAL A 103 -12.66 -5.30 -7.53
CA VAL A 103 -11.28 -5.64 -7.88
C VAL A 103 -10.44 -5.93 -6.65
N PHE A 104 -9.42 -6.77 -6.83
CA PHE A 104 -8.32 -6.90 -5.89
C PHE A 104 -7.22 -5.90 -6.29
N ALA A 105 -6.67 -5.21 -5.30
CA ALA A 105 -5.57 -4.27 -5.48
C ALA A 105 -4.42 -4.57 -4.52
N TYR A 106 -3.22 -4.47 -5.02
CA TYR A 106 -2.00 -4.49 -4.21
C TYR A 106 -1.80 -3.09 -3.63
N ALA A 107 -2.46 -2.82 -2.52
CA ALA A 107 -2.57 -1.48 -1.97
C ALA A 107 -2.56 -1.48 -0.43
N SER A 108 -2.14 -0.36 0.14
CA SER A 108 -2.09 -0.15 1.59
C SER A 108 -3.49 -0.02 2.21
N HIS A 109 -3.55 0.06 3.55
CA HIS A 109 -4.81 0.17 4.28
C HIS A 109 -5.37 1.59 4.21
N ARG A 110 -6.21 1.85 3.21
CA ARG A 110 -6.87 3.15 2.98
C ARG A 110 -8.30 2.95 2.49
N THR A 111 -9.12 3.98 2.66
CA THR A 111 -10.52 3.96 2.20
C THR A 111 -10.65 4.18 0.69
N GLY A 112 -9.59 4.63 0.02
CA GLY A 112 -9.57 4.81 -1.42
C GLY A 112 -8.17 4.90 -2.01
N HIS A 113 -8.06 4.58 -3.30
CA HIS A 113 -6.81 4.52 -4.07
C HIS A 113 -7.01 4.98 -5.51
N ILE A 114 -5.92 5.40 -6.15
CA ILE A 114 -5.79 5.60 -7.60
C ILE A 114 -4.80 4.58 -8.15
#